data_c312115e59d1cf09cec4ee2a851af52d
#
_entry.id   c312115e59d1cf09cec4ee2a851af52d
#
_cell.length_a   1.000
_cell.length_b   1.000
_cell.length_c   1.000
_cell.angle_alpha   90.00
_cell.angle_beta   90.00
_cell.angle_gamma   90.00
#
_symmetry.space_group_name_H-M   'P 1'
#
loop_
_entity.id
_entity.type
_entity.pdbx_description
1 polymer ?
#
loop_
_entity_poly.entity_id
_entity_poly.type
_entity_poly.pdbx_seq_one_letter_code
_entity_poly.pdbx_strand_id
1 'polypeptide(L)'
;MSRYERQTRFAPFGEEGQQKLSSSQILIFGAGALGSHIVDQLARMGAHHIAIVDMDIVEISNLHRQTLFDEEDAHTLISKVEAIKHKVNQININVNLTTYDLEVTSSNIENLIKNVEPDIIIDGMDNFKIRYLINEVCHKYQIPWVYGAAVGSKGSVYGIDHQGPCLKCLLQTIPDTGESCAINGVIPPVISMIASYEVAEAVRYLSGKGFSKQLITIDAFNINYKSMNVDALKNKDCPVCEKHEYTLLESQQERTIEDLCGNAYLFRFPPKAFKHAAHFPGNMVKSTSFAKLIQYQTYEFRSEEHTSELQS
;
A
#
# COMPACT_ATOMS: atom_id res chain seq x y z
N MET A 1 2.60 18.95 -28.33
CA MET A 1 3.52 18.14 -27.52
C MET A 1 2.70 17.16 -26.72
N SER A 2 3.08 15.87 -26.73
CA SER A 2 2.46 14.84 -25.88
C SER A 2 2.81 15.12 -24.42
N ARG A 3 1.89 14.81 -23.49
CA ARG A 3 2.12 14.92 -22.04
C ARG A 3 3.40 14.17 -21.60
N TYR A 4 3.69 13.06 -22.25
CA TYR A 4 4.77 12.13 -21.90
C TYR A 4 6.02 12.26 -22.77
N GLU A 5 6.09 13.25 -23.66
CA GLU A 5 7.16 13.41 -24.65
C GLU A 5 8.58 13.38 -24.01
N ARG A 6 8.77 13.98 -22.85
CA ARG A 6 10.09 14.02 -22.21
C ARG A 6 10.54 12.68 -21.67
N GLN A 7 9.61 11.86 -21.15
CA GLN A 7 9.95 10.53 -20.67
C GLN A 7 10.10 9.51 -21.81
N THR A 8 9.33 9.66 -22.91
CA THR A 8 9.48 8.78 -24.09
C THR A 8 10.76 9.07 -24.88
N ARG A 9 11.36 10.26 -24.74
CA ARG A 9 12.69 10.55 -25.28
C ARG A 9 13.83 9.83 -24.58
N PHE A 10 13.60 9.31 -23.37
CA PHE A 10 14.57 8.45 -22.69
C PHE A 10 14.54 7.08 -23.36
N ALA A 11 15.50 6.83 -24.24
CA ALA A 11 15.53 5.67 -25.13
C ALA A 11 15.33 4.30 -24.46
N PRO A 12 15.86 4.04 -23.22
CA PRO A 12 15.62 2.75 -22.55
C PRO A 12 14.14 2.50 -22.16
N PHE A 13 13.33 3.54 -22.06
CA PHE A 13 11.88 3.47 -21.82
C PHE A 13 11.10 3.61 -23.15
N GLY A 14 11.29 4.71 -23.86
CA GLY A 14 10.75 4.96 -25.19
C GLY A 14 9.22 4.98 -25.28
N GLU A 15 8.71 5.01 -26.47
CA GLU A 15 7.26 4.93 -26.76
C GLU A 15 6.69 3.54 -26.39
N GLU A 16 7.48 2.48 -26.61
CA GLU A 16 7.07 1.11 -26.25
C GLU A 16 6.87 0.96 -24.73
N GLY A 17 7.79 1.50 -23.93
CA GLY A 17 7.66 1.51 -22.46
C GLY A 17 6.45 2.31 -22.00
N GLN A 18 6.18 3.45 -22.65
CA GLN A 18 4.99 4.26 -22.37
C GLN A 18 3.70 3.50 -22.69
N GLN A 19 3.65 2.81 -23.81
CA GLN A 19 2.49 2.03 -24.21
C GLN A 19 2.22 0.90 -23.22
N LYS A 20 3.25 0.15 -22.82
CA LYS A 20 3.15 -0.90 -21.83
C LYS A 20 2.67 -0.37 -20.47
N LEU A 21 3.27 0.74 -19.98
CA LEU A 21 2.85 1.37 -18.73
C LEU A 21 1.37 1.80 -18.79
N SER A 22 0.95 2.38 -19.90
CA SER A 22 -0.43 2.88 -20.08
C SER A 22 -1.48 1.75 -20.14
N SER A 23 -1.11 0.57 -20.63
CA SER A 23 -2.00 -0.59 -20.74
C SER A 23 -1.98 -1.53 -19.56
N SER A 24 -0.98 -1.41 -18.66
CA SER A 24 -0.83 -2.30 -17.53
C SER A 24 -1.82 -2.01 -16.42
N GLN A 25 -2.32 -3.07 -15.78
CA GLN A 25 -3.17 -3.01 -14.59
C GLN A 25 -2.29 -3.05 -13.34
N ILE A 26 -2.28 -1.98 -12.56
CA ILE A 26 -1.43 -1.83 -11.37
C ILE A 26 -2.31 -1.85 -10.12
N LEU A 27 -2.03 -2.73 -9.17
CA LEU A 27 -2.69 -2.74 -7.86
C LEU A 27 -1.73 -2.22 -6.79
N ILE A 28 -2.20 -1.24 -6.00
CA ILE A 28 -1.44 -0.65 -4.90
C ILE A 28 -2.15 -0.99 -3.60
N PHE A 29 -1.44 -1.67 -2.70
CA PHE A 29 -1.89 -1.91 -1.34
C PHE A 29 -1.44 -0.77 -0.44
N GLY A 30 -2.40 -0.06 0.17
CA GLY A 30 -2.17 1.07 1.05
C GLY A 30 -2.17 2.42 0.34
N ALA A 31 -2.92 3.38 0.88
CA ALA A 31 -3.04 4.76 0.43
C ALA A 31 -2.34 5.75 1.39
N GLY A 32 -1.46 5.22 2.23
CA GLY A 32 -0.72 5.99 3.22
C GLY A 32 0.47 6.76 2.65
N ALA A 33 1.55 6.82 3.43
CA ALA A 33 2.73 7.60 3.08
C ALA A 33 3.38 7.15 1.77
N LEU A 34 3.69 5.86 1.60
CA LEU A 34 4.25 5.35 0.35
C LEU A 34 3.22 5.38 -0.78
N GLY A 35 2.01 4.82 -0.55
CA GLY A 35 0.99 4.69 -1.59
C GLY A 35 0.57 6.01 -2.21
N SER A 36 0.41 7.10 -1.45
CA SER A 36 0.08 8.42 -1.98
C SER A 36 1.15 8.95 -2.94
N HIS A 37 2.44 8.77 -2.61
CA HIS A 37 3.55 9.14 -3.48
C HIS A 37 3.64 8.25 -4.74
N ILE A 38 3.37 6.94 -4.59
CA ILE A 38 3.38 5.98 -5.70
C ILE A 38 2.29 6.34 -6.72
N VAL A 39 1.05 6.56 -6.24
CA VAL A 39 -0.07 6.93 -7.13
C VAL A 39 0.18 8.26 -7.82
N ASP A 40 0.67 9.29 -7.11
CA ASP A 40 0.99 10.60 -7.71
C ASP A 40 1.96 10.45 -8.88
N GLN A 41 3.06 9.71 -8.67
CA GLN A 41 4.08 9.51 -9.71
C GLN A 41 3.54 8.70 -10.90
N LEU A 42 2.84 7.59 -10.65
CA LEU A 42 2.29 6.73 -11.71
C LEU A 42 1.23 7.46 -12.53
N ALA A 43 0.35 8.24 -11.90
CA ALA A 43 -0.67 9.03 -12.59
C ALA A 43 -0.03 10.10 -13.50
N ARG A 44 1.03 10.78 -13.02
CA ARG A 44 1.80 11.75 -13.82
C ARG A 44 2.55 11.09 -14.96
N MET A 45 3.07 9.88 -14.77
CA MET A 45 3.76 9.09 -15.80
C MET A 45 2.80 8.47 -16.82
N GLY A 46 1.48 8.45 -16.57
CA GLY A 46 0.49 7.94 -17.50
C GLY A 46 0.25 6.43 -17.41
N ALA A 47 0.34 5.86 -16.20
CA ALA A 47 -0.29 4.59 -15.91
C ALA A 47 -1.81 4.82 -15.91
N HIS A 48 -2.53 4.23 -16.88
CA HIS A 48 -3.95 4.55 -17.05
C HIS A 48 -4.89 3.67 -16.20
N HIS A 49 -4.43 2.51 -15.75
CA HIS A 49 -5.25 1.57 -15.00
C HIS A 49 -4.60 1.29 -13.63
N ILE A 50 -5.07 1.98 -12.62
CA ILE A 50 -4.59 1.84 -11.24
C ILE A 50 -5.77 1.43 -10.36
N ALA A 51 -5.55 0.41 -9.53
CA ALA A 51 -6.41 0.06 -8.42
C ALA A 51 -5.67 0.35 -7.10
N ILE A 52 -6.36 0.92 -6.13
CA ILE A 52 -5.81 1.21 -4.81
C ILE A 52 -6.76 0.74 -3.72
N VAL A 53 -6.21 0.16 -2.66
CA VAL A 53 -6.97 -0.34 -1.52
C VAL A 53 -6.41 0.21 -0.21
N ASP A 54 -7.28 0.78 0.61
CA ASP A 54 -6.98 1.26 1.97
C ASP A 54 -8.30 1.40 2.73
N MET A 55 -8.28 1.21 4.04
CA MET A 55 -9.48 1.33 4.88
C MET A 55 -9.58 2.63 5.66
N ASP A 56 -8.53 3.44 5.65
CA ASP A 56 -8.42 4.60 6.53
C ASP A 56 -9.06 5.85 5.95
N ILE A 57 -9.36 6.79 6.84
CA ILE A 57 -9.69 8.18 6.50
C ILE A 57 -8.46 9.09 6.58
N VAL A 58 -8.58 10.27 5.99
CA VAL A 58 -7.54 11.30 6.07
C VAL A 58 -7.58 11.98 7.44
N GLU A 59 -6.41 12.14 8.07
CA GLU A 59 -6.22 12.84 9.36
C GLU A 59 -5.15 13.93 9.24
N ILE A 60 -5.25 14.95 10.10
CA ILE A 60 -4.24 16.03 10.17
C ILE A 60 -2.83 15.46 10.40
N SER A 61 -2.71 14.41 11.21
CA SER A 61 -1.46 13.70 11.49
C SER A 61 -0.81 13.06 10.26
N ASN A 62 -1.56 12.90 9.16
CA ASN A 62 -1.08 12.31 7.92
C ASN A 62 -0.39 13.33 7.00
N LEU A 63 -0.82 14.58 7.02
CA LEU A 63 -0.52 15.60 6.00
C LEU A 63 0.96 15.90 5.82
N HIS A 64 1.77 15.73 6.86
CA HIS A 64 3.21 16.03 6.78
C HIS A 64 3.98 15.03 5.90
N ARG A 65 3.37 13.84 5.57
CA ARG A 65 4.06 12.76 4.84
C ARG A 65 3.22 12.07 3.77
N GLN A 66 1.93 12.36 3.64
CA GLN A 66 1.04 11.77 2.64
C GLN A 66 0.67 12.86 1.60
N THR A 67 1.28 12.77 0.43
CA THR A 67 1.42 13.92 -0.49
C THR A 67 0.15 14.33 -1.22
N LEU A 68 -0.85 13.45 -1.32
CA LEU A 68 -2.10 13.73 -2.07
C LEU A 68 -3.23 14.26 -1.18
N PHE A 69 -2.97 14.54 0.09
CA PHE A 69 -3.99 15.02 1.02
C PHE A 69 -3.73 16.45 1.47
N ASP A 70 -4.81 17.15 1.78
CA ASP A 70 -4.79 18.50 2.31
C ASP A 70 -5.67 18.65 3.57
N GLU A 71 -5.71 19.87 4.13
CA GLU A 71 -6.47 20.13 5.36
C GLU A 71 -7.98 19.95 5.17
N GLU A 72 -8.52 20.24 3.98
CA GLU A 72 -9.94 20.02 3.67
C GLU A 72 -10.28 18.53 3.70
N ASP A 73 -9.41 17.67 3.15
CA ASP A 73 -9.58 16.22 3.20
C ASP A 73 -9.62 15.73 4.66
N ALA A 74 -8.70 16.22 5.50
CA ALA A 74 -8.67 15.85 6.92
C ALA A 74 -9.86 16.43 7.70
N HIS A 75 -10.32 17.63 7.37
CA HIS A 75 -11.50 18.22 8.02
C HIS A 75 -12.80 17.51 7.65
N THR A 76 -12.90 16.99 6.44
CA THR A 76 -14.07 16.21 6.00
C THR A 76 -14.03 14.76 6.45
N LEU A 77 -12.92 14.27 6.99
CA LEU A 77 -12.69 12.85 7.32
C LEU A 77 -12.97 11.94 6.12
N ILE A 78 -12.60 12.38 4.93
CA ILE A 78 -12.82 11.60 3.71
C ILE A 78 -11.96 10.32 3.74
N SER A 79 -12.47 9.23 3.15
CA SER A 79 -11.67 8.03 2.92
C SER A 79 -10.43 8.36 2.09
N LYS A 80 -9.27 7.82 2.47
CA LYS A 80 -8.00 8.07 1.76
C LYS A 80 -8.10 7.74 0.27
N VAL A 81 -8.73 6.63 -0.07
CA VAL A 81 -8.85 6.20 -1.48
C VAL A 81 -9.73 7.14 -2.30
N GLU A 82 -10.81 7.68 -1.72
CA GLU A 82 -11.66 8.66 -2.41
C GLU A 82 -10.97 10.02 -2.54
N ALA A 83 -10.24 10.49 -1.53
CA ALA A 83 -9.44 11.71 -1.64
C ALA A 83 -8.40 11.59 -2.77
N ILE A 84 -7.68 10.46 -2.83
CA ILE A 84 -6.72 10.19 -3.92
C ILE A 84 -7.41 10.20 -5.28
N LYS A 85 -8.60 9.59 -5.42
CA LYS A 85 -9.35 9.58 -6.67
C LYS A 85 -9.67 11.00 -7.14
N HIS A 86 -10.10 11.88 -6.25
CA HIS A 86 -10.36 13.28 -6.59
C HIS A 86 -9.09 13.99 -7.09
N LYS A 87 -7.96 13.81 -6.40
CA LYS A 87 -6.68 14.44 -6.78
C LYS A 87 -6.13 13.88 -8.09
N VAL A 88 -6.19 12.57 -8.30
CA VAL A 88 -5.74 11.93 -9.55
C VAL A 88 -6.52 12.44 -10.75
N ASN A 89 -7.83 12.60 -10.63
CA ASN A 89 -8.64 13.19 -11.69
C ASN A 89 -8.22 14.63 -12.07
N GLN A 90 -7.74 15.40 -11.09
CA GLN A 90 -7.20 16.75 -11.35
C GLN A 90 -5.80 16.69 -11.99
N ILE A 91 -4.99 15.69 -11.62
CA ILE A 91 -3.63 15.50 -12.14
C ILE A 91 -3.67 15.00 -13.59
N ASN A 92 -4.45 13.95 -13.84
CA ASN A 92 -4.50 13.30 -15.14
C ASN A 92 -5.85 12.61 -15.40
N ILE A 93 -6.71 13.25 -16.16
CA ILE A 93 -8.05 12.77 -16.49
C ILE A 93 -8.07 11.41 -17.25
N ASN A 94 -6.94 11.01 -17.84
CA ASN A 94 -6.85 9.74 -18.58
C ASN A 94 -6.58 8.54 -17.65
N VAL A 95 -6.36 8.77 -16.36
CA VAL A 95 -6.15 7.69 -15.39
C VAL A 95 -7.50 7.19 -14.88
N ASN A 96 -7.76 5.91 -15.11
CA ASN A 96 -8.87 5.21 -14.52
C ASN A 96 -8.40 4.65 -13.16
N LEU A 97 -8.74 5.35 -12.07
CA LEU A 97 -8.42 4.91 -10.72
C LEU A 97 -9.63 4.20 -10.10
N THR A 98 -9.49 2.90 -9.86
CA THR A 98 -10.46 2.10 -9.12
C THR A 98 -10.09 2.12 -7.64
N THR A 99 -11.03 2.48 -6.78
CA THR A 99 -10.83 2.59 -5.32
C THR A 99 -11.53 1.45 -4.59
N TYR A 100 -10.84 0.87 -3.60
CA TYR A 100 -11.38 -0.12 -2.69
C TYR A 100 -11.21 0.37 -1.26
N ASP A 101 -12.31 0.86 -0.68
CA ASP A 101 -12.38 1.32 0.71
C ASP A 101 -12.69 0.12 1.61
N LEU A 102 -11.65 -0.66 1.94
CA LEU A 102 -11.79 -1.87 2.73
C LEU A 102 -10.48 -2.27 3.43
N GLU A 103 -10.60 -2.99 4.54
CA GLU A 103 -9.48 -3.67 5.19
C GLU A 103 -9.05 -4.88 4.35
N VAL A 104 -7.75 -4.98 4.06
CA VAL A 104 -7.18 -6.17 3.39
C VAL A 104 -6.97 -7.28 4.41
N THR A 105 -7.61 -8.42 4.19
CA THR A 105 -7.56 -9.59 5.05
C THR A 105 -7.33 -10.87 4.25
N SER A 106 -7.03 -11.98 4.95
CA SER A 106 -6.91 -13.30 4.30
C SER A 106 -8.21 -13.75 3.62
N SER A 107 -9.37 -13.26 4.10
CA SER A 107 -10.67 -13.64 3.56
C SER A 107 -11.03 -12.93 2.25
N ASN A 108 -10.46 -11.74 1.97
CA ASN A 108 -10.85 -10.94 0.81
C ASN A 108 -9.75 -10.69 -0.22
N ILE A 109 -8.47 -10.85 0.14
CA ILE A 109 -7.34 -10.50 -0.75
C ILE A 109 -7.35 -11.30 -2.06
N GLU A 110 -7.73 -12.58 -2.04
CA GLU A 110 -7.79 -13.39 -3.27
C GLU A 110 -8.91 -12.93 -4.21
N ASN A 111 -10.06 -12.51 -3.66
CA ASN A 111 -11.15 -11.95 -4.46
C ASN A 111 -10.74 -10.61 -5.06
N LEU A 112 -10.03 -9.77 -4.30
CA LEU A 112 -9.49 -8.51 -4.81
C LEU A 112 -8.54 -8.74 -6.00
N ILE A 113 -7.62 -9.71 -5.88
CA ILE A 113 -6.71 -10.10 -6.96
C ILE A 113 -7.47 -10.57 -8.21
N LYS A 114 -8.49 -11.42 -8.04
CA LYS A 114 -9.29 -11.93 -9.16
C LYS A 114 -10.12 -10.84 -9.85
N ASN A 115 -10.57 -9.83 -9.09
CA ASN A 115 -11.36 -8.72 -9.65
C ASN A 115 -10.49 -7.69 -10.37
N VAL A 116 -9.27 -7.47 -9.88
CA VAL A 116 -8.36 -6.48 -10.47
C VAL A 116 -7.52 -7.08 -11.59
N GLU A 117 -7.16 -8.36 -11.51
CA GLU A 117 -6.24 -9.06 -12.43
C GLU A 117 -4.95 -8.26 -12.69
N PRO A 118 -4.17 -7.91 -11.64
CA PRO A 118 -3.05 -6.99 -11.77
C PRO A 118 -1.86 -7.62 -12.49
N ASP A 119 -1.24 -6.86 -13.39
CA ASP A 119 0.06 -7.19 -14.01
C ASP A 119 1.21 -7.01 -13.02
N ILE A 120 1.04 -6.13 -12.03
CA ILE A 120 2.02 -5.87 -10.97
C ILE A 120 1.32 -5.34 -9.72
N ILE A 121 1.89 -5.67 -8.55
CA ILE A 121 1.46 -5.14 -7.26
C ILE A 121 2.56 -4.27 -6.67
N ILE A 122 2.19 -3.17 -6.00
CA ILE A 122 3.13 -2.28 -5.29
C ILE A 122 2.68 -2.15 -3.85
N ASP A 123 3.63 -2.31 -2.92
CA ASP A 123 3.41 -2.30 -1.48
C ASP A 123 3.49 -0.89 -0.89
N GLY A 124 2.36 -0.30 -0.55
CA GLY A 124 2.28 0.96 0.21
C GLY A 124 1.93 0.77 1.69
N MET A 125 1.97 -0.48 2.20
CA MET A 125 1.59 -0.81 3.57
C MET A 125 2.66 -0.44 4.60
N ASP A 126 2.27 -0.36 5.86
CA ASP A 126 3.13 0.00 6.99
C ASP A 126 3.31 -1.13 8.02
N ASN A 127 2.64 -2.27 7.83
CA ASN A 127 2.75 -3.41 8.74
C ASN A 127 3.20 -4.70 8.05
N PHE A 128 3.97 -5.50 8.77
CA PHE A 128 4.57 -6.72 8.24
C PHE A 128 3.58 -7.85 8.01
N LYS A 129 2.51 -7.95 8.79
CA LYS A 129 1.51 -9.01 8.65
C LYS A 129 0.86 -8.97 7.26
N ILE A 130 0.44 -7.78 6.84
CA ILE A 130 -0.14 -7.60 5.50
C ILE A 130 0.91 -7.81 4.42
N ARG A 131 2.15 -7.38 4.60
CA ARG A 131 3.24 -7.63 3.63
C ARG A 131 3.50 -9.12 3.42
N TYR A 132 3.46 -9.93 4.47
CA TYR A 132 3.58 -11.38 4.32
C TYR A 132 2.37 -11.99 3.63
N LEU A 133 1.16 -11.47 3.88
CA LEU A 133 -0.05 -11.89 3.18
C LEU A 133 0.04 -11.54 1.68
N ILE A 134 0.52 -10.34 1.33
CA ILE A 134 0.82 -9.93 -0.05
C ILE A 134 1.85 -10.88 -0.67
N ASN A 135 2.93 -11.20 0.04
CA ASN A 135 3.95 -12.14 -0.44
C ASN A 135 3.37 -13.52 -0.76
N GLU A 136 2.48 -14.04 0.09
CA GLU A 136 1.84 -15.34 -0.14
C GLU A 136 0.88 -15.30 -1.35
N VAL A 137 0.00 -14.28 -1.44
CA VAL A 137 -0.94 -14.19 -2.56
C VAL A 137 -0.22 -13.93 -3.89
N CYS A 138 0.79 -13.07 -3.91
CA CYS A 138 1.59 -12.81 -5.10
C CYS A 138 2.30 -14.08 -5.57
N HIS A 139 2.84 -14.87 -4.64
CA HIS A 139 3.48 -16.13 -4.97
C HIS A 139 2.49 -17.18 -5.48
N LYS A 140 1.32 -17.29 -4.84
CA LYS A 140 0.25 -18.22 -5.25
C LYS A 140 -0.26 -17.94 -6.67
N TYR A 141 -0.44 -16.67 -7.01
CA TYR A 141 -0.95 -16.25 -8.33
C TYR A 141 0.14 -15.87 -9.32
N GLN A 142 1.42 -16.01 -8.94
CA GLN A 142 2.59 -15.69 -9.77
C GLN A 142 2.57 -14.23 -10.27
N ILE A 143 2.09 -13.30 -9.43
CA ILE A 143 2.04 -11.87 -9.73
C ILE A 143 3.33 -11.21 -9.25
N PRO A 144 4.09 -10.53 -10.12
CA PRO A 144 5.27 -9.78 -9.71
C PRO A 144 4.86 -8.62 -8.79
N TRP A 145 5.72 -8.31 -7.82
CA TRP A 145 5.41 -7.22 -6.92
C TRP A 145 6.65 -6.49 -6.43
N VAL A 146 6.46 -5.24 -5.99
CA VAL A 146 7.53 -4.43 -5.42
C VAL A 146 7.25 -4.24 -3.94
N TYR A 147 8.20 -4.70 -3.12
CA TYR A 147 8.25 -4.47 -1.69
C TYR A 147 8.90 -3.12 -1.40
N GLY A 148 8.29 -2.32 -0.53
CA GLY A 148 8.83 -1.08 -0.01
C GLY A 148 8.59 -0.91 1.48
N ALA A 149 9.57 -0.38 2.22
CA ALA A 149 9.44 -0.08 3.64
C ALA A 149 10.21 1.17 4.00
N ALA A 150 9.63 1.99 4.89
CA ALA A 150 10.28 3.19 5.43
C ALA A 150 9.95 3.33 6.92
N VAL A 151 10.98 3.47 7.77
CA VAL A 151 10.87 3.70 9.22
C VAL A 151 12.00 4.63 9.67
N GLY A 152 11.70 5.65 10.46
CA GLY A 152 12.68 6.64 10.89
C GLY A 152 13.24 7.43 9.71
N SER A 153 14.52 7.27 9.46
CA SER A 153 15.22 7.82 8.29
C SER A 153 15.60 6.73 7.27
N LYS A 154 15.29 5.46 7.57
CA LYS A 154 15.73 4.31 6.79
C LYS A 154 14.60 3.72 5.98
N GLY A 155 14.94 3.15 4.83
CA GLY A 155 14.00 2.42 4.02
C GLY A 155 14.68 1.41 3.12
N SER A 156 13.87 0.50 2.57
CA SER A 156 14.34 -0.53 1.65
C SER A 156 13.32 -0.81 0.55
N VAL A 157 13.82 -1.20 -0.63
CA VAL A 157 13.00 -1.59 -1.79
C VAL A 157 13.57 -2.83 -2.43
N TYR A 158 12.69 -3.73 -2.86
CA TYR A 158 13.07 -4.92 -3.63
C TYR A 158 11.93 -5.37 -4.55
N GLY A 159 12.26 -5.63 -5.83
CA GLY A 159 11.32 -6.21 -6.79
C GLY A 159 11.34 -7.74 -6.75
N ILE A 160 10.18 -8.38 -6.63
CA ILE A 160 10.00 -9.84 -6.49
C ILE A 160 9.27 -10.37 -7.72
N ASP A 161 9.97 -11.17 -8.52
CA ASP A 161 9.50 -11.82 -9.76
C ASP A 161 9.39 -13.35 -9.65
N HIS A 162 9.46 -13.89 -8.44
CA HIS A 162 9.40 -15.33 -8.11
C HIS A 162 10.62 -16.15 -8.56
N GLN A 163 11.58 -15.57 -9.24
CA GLN A 163 12.85 -16.23 -9.61
C GLN A 163 13.89 -16.16 -8.50
N GLY A 164 13.99 -15.01 -7.85
CA GLY A 164 14.87 -14.74 -6.72
C GLY A 164 14.24 -15.11 -5.35
N PRO A 165 14.80 -14.58 -4.25
CA PRO A 165 14.23 -14.72 -2.91
C PRO A 165 12.89 -13.98 -2.80
N CYS A 166 11.92 -14.58 -2.13
CA CYS A 166 10.69 -13.89 -1.75
C CYS A 166 10.89 -13.09 -0.45
N LEU A 167 9.88 -12.31 -0.03
CA LEU A 167 9.99 -11.52 1.20
C LEU A 167 10.30 -12.39 2.43
N LYS A 168 9.75 -13.62 2.52
CA LYS A 168 10.04 -14.56 3.61
C LYS A 168 11.50 -15.03 3.63
N CYS A 169 12.15 -15.11 2.47
CA CYS A 169 13.58 -15.41 2.40
C CYS A 169 14.44 -14.24 2.90
N LEU A 170 14.04 -12.99 2.57
CA LEU A 170 14.75 -11.78 2.97
C LEU A 170 14.59 -11.49 4.47
N LEU A 171 13.39 -11.68 4.99
CA LEU A 171 13.02 -11.39 6.38
C LEU A 171 12.59 -12.69 7.07
N GLN A 172 13.57 -13.44 7.58
CA GLN A 172 13.34 -14.78 8.15
C GLN A 172 12.48 -14.76 9.40
N THR A 173 12.54 -13.69 10.16
CA THR A 173 11.72 -13.46 11.36
C THR A 173 10.91 -12.19 11.19
N ILE A 174 9.60 -12.25 11.51
CA ILE A 174 8.81 -11.04 11.71
C ILE A 174 9.44 -10.35 12.92
N PRO A 175 9.86 -9.09 12.83
CA PRO A 175 10.27 -8.38 14.02
C PRO A 175 9.10 -8.37 15.02
N ASP A 176 9.23 -9.09 16.14
CA ASP A 176 8.24 -9.08 17.24
C ASP A 176 8.20 -7.71 17.93
N THR A 177 9.18 -6.89 17.69
CA THR A 177 9.26 -5.53 18.21
C THR A 177 8.50 -4.63 17.27
N GLY A 178 7.49 -3.93 17.78
CA GLY A 178 6.65 -2.96 17.09
C GLY A 178 7.42 -1.78 16.47
N GLU A 179 8.39 -2.08 15.60
CA GLU A 179 9.02 -1.09 14.73
C GLU A 179 8.02 -0.69 13.65
N SER A 180 7.08 0.15 14.04
CA SER A 180 6.18 0.83 13.11
C SER A 180 6.56 2.31 13.03
N CYS A 181 6.15 2.95 11.95
CA CYS A 181 6.28 4.41 11.82
C CYS A 181 5.63 5.17 12.99
N ALA A 182 4.63 4.59 13.63
CA ALA A 182 3.94 5.22 14.76
C ALA A 182 4.78 5.26 16.04
N ILE A 183 5.65 4.26 16.26
CA ILE A 183 6.53 4.20 17.45
C ILE A 183 7.84 4.94 17.19
N ASN A 184 8.48 4.71 16.04
CA ASN A 184 9.81 5.24 15.72
C ASN A 184 9.77 6.55 14.93
N GLY A 185 8.59 6.99 14.50
CA GLY A 185 8.43 8.12 13.59
C GLY A 185 8.95 7.81 12.18
N VAL A 186 8.81 8.76 11.29
CA VAL A 186 9.38 8.70 9.94
C VAL A 186 9.54 10.11 9.37
N ILE A 187 10.65 10.40 8.72
CA ILE A 187 10.86 11.68 8.03
C ILE A 187 10.38 11.61 6.58
N PRO A 188 9.68 12.64 6.06
CA PRO A 188 9.13 12.62 4.70
C PRO A 188 10.14 12.32 3.58
N PRO A 189 11.41 12.79 3.62
CA PRO A 189 12.37 12.50 2.57
C PRO A 189 12.57 11.01 2.27
N VAL A 190 12.66 10.14 3.30
CA VAL A 190 12.86 8.71 3.06
C VAL A 190 11.64 8.09 2.37
N ILE A 191 10.43 8.56 2.68
CA ILE A 191 9.19 8.09 2.06
C ILE A 191 9.22 8.38 0.55
N SER A 192 9.52 9.65 0.18
CA SER A 192 9.60 10.06 -1.22
C SER A 192 10.67 9.28 -1.98
N MET A 193 11.83 9.01 -1.36
CA MET A 193 12.92 8.23 -1.97
C MET A 193 12.47 6.77 -2.19
N ILE A 194 11.89 6.12 -1.18
CA ILE A 194 11.44 4.74 -1.27
C ILE A 194 10.34 4.60 -2.33
N ALA A 195 9.28 5.42 -2.27
CA ALA A 195 8.21 5.41 -3.26
C ALA A 195 8.74 5.61 -4.70
N SER A 196 9.74 6.50 -4.88
CA SER A 196 10.35 6.71 -6.20
C SER A 196 11.13 5.49 -6.69
N TYR A 197 11.80 4.75 -5.80
CA TYR A 197 12.46 3.50 -6.18
C TYR A 197 11.45 2.38 -6.46
N GLU A 198 10.33 2.31 -5.72
CA GLU A 198 9.27 1.35 -6.01
C GLU A 198 8.65 1.60 -7.38
N VAL A 199 8.35 2.88 -7.70
CA VAL A 199 7.87 3.26 -9.03
C VAL A 199 8.91 2.96 -10.11
N ALA A 200 10.20 3.22 -9.86
CA ALA A 200 11.28 2.93 -10.82
C ALA A 200 11.39 1.43 -11.11
N GLU A 201 11.32 0.57 -10.09
CA GLU A 201 11.32 -0.89 -10.26
C GLU A 201 10.07 -1.37 -11.00
N ALA A 202 8.87 -0.85 -10.66
CA ALA A 202 7.62 -1.19 -11.34
C ALA A 202 7.67 -0.79 -12.82
N VAL A 203 8.07 0.44 -13.13
CA VAL A 203 8.19 0.94 -14.50
C VAL A 203 9.24 0.17 -15.30
N ARG A 204 10.37 -0.16 -14.67
CA ARG A 204 11.40 -1.00 -15.27
C ARG A 204 10.83 -2.36 -15.65
N TYR A 205 10.12 -3.02 -14.74
CA TYR A 205 9.50 -4.32 -14.97
C TYR A 205 8.47 -4.26 -16.09
N LEU A 206 7.50 -3.34 -16.01
CA LEU A 206 6.44 -3.17 -16.99
C LEU A 206 6.96 -2.83 -18.39
N SER A 207 8.08 -2.10 -18.48
CA SER A 207 8.73 -1.85 -19.78
C SER A 207 9.47 -3.07 -20.37
N GLY A 208 9.41 -4.23 -19.73
CA GLY A 208 10.01 -5.47 -20.22
C GLY A 208 11.50 -5.63 -19.92
N LYS A 209 12.04 -4.84 -18.98
CA LYS A 209 13.45 -4.93 -18.54
C LYS A 209 13.65 -5.85 -17.34
N GLY A 210 12.57 -6.36 -16.74
CA GLY A 210 12.59 -7.08 -15.46
C GLY A 210 12.96 -6.18 -14.28
N PHE A 211 12.94 -6.70 -13.07
CA PHE A 211 13.44 -5.99 -11.89
C PHE A 211 14.99 -5.88 -11.89
N SER A 212 15.51 -4.95 -11.08
CA SER A 212 16.98 -4.77 -10.95
C SER A 212 17.69 -5.94 -10.26
N LYS A 213 16.93 -6.78 -9.52
CA LYS A 213 17.42 -7.86 -8.64
C LYS A 213 18.34 -7.36 -7.53
N GLN A 214 18.18 -6.10 -7.16
CA GLN A 214 18.95 -5.45 -6.11
C GLN A 214 18.03 -5.11 -4.93
N LEU A 215 18.44 -5.52 -3.72
CA LEU A 215 17.89 -4.92 -2.51
C LEU A 215 18.53 -3.56 -2.32
N ILE A 216 17.72 -2.52 -2.41
CA ILE A 216 18.12 -1.13 -2.19
C ILE A 216 17.82 -0.78 -0.74
N THR A 217 18.77 -0.22 -0.02
CA THR A 217 18.59 0.32 1.32
C THR A 217 19.10 1.76 1.38
N ILE A 218 18.35 2.63 2.04
CA ILE A 218 18.62 4.06 2.15
C ILE A 218 18.54 4.47 3.61
N ASP A 219 19.45 5.34 4.03
CA ASP A 219 19.30 6.15 5.24
C ASP A 219 19.33 7.62 4.81
N ALA A 220 18.17 8.24 4.71
CA ALA A 220 18.02 9.60 4.18
C ALA A 220 18.64 10.67 5.09
N PHE A 221 18.69 10.45 6.40
CA PHE A 221 19.26 11.41 7.33
C PHE A 221 20.80 11.40 7.32
N ASN A 222 21.38 10.21 7.23
CA ASN A 222 22.83 10.01 7.18
C ASN A 222 23.39 9.99 5.75
N ILE A 223 22.54 10.24 4.72
CA ILE A 223 22.93 10.28 3.30
C ILE A 223 23.68 9.00 2.91
N ASN A 224 23.16 7.84 3.31
CA ASN A 224 23.75 6.55 3.05
C ASN A 224 22.84 5.74 2.09
N TYR A 225 23.46 5.13 1.09
CA TYR A 225 22.81 4.28 0.09
C TYR A 225 23.61 2.99 -0.08
N LYS A 226 22.90 1.88 -0.10
CA LYS A 226 23.46 0.57 -0.43
C LYS A 226 22.55 -0.15 -1.42
N SER A 227 23.16 -0.82 -2.38
CA SER A 227 22.49 -1.71 -3.33
C SER A 227 23.25 -3.02 -3.35
N MET A 228 22.55 -4.14 -3.18
CA MET A 228 23.17 -5.45 -3.09
C MET A 228 22.32 -6.51 -3.79
N ASN A 229 22.96 -7.42 -4.52
CA ASN A 229 22.30 -8.63 -5.02
C ASN A 229 21.99 -9.55 -3.84
N VAL A 230 20.79 -10.09 -3.80
CA VAL A 230 20.30 -10.93 -2.71
C VAL A 230 19.92 -12.35 -3.15
N ASP A 231 20.28 -12.76 -4.37
CA ASP A 231 19.94 -14.09 -4.91
C ASP A 231 20.41 -15.21 -3.98
N ALA A 232 21.56 -15.03 -3.31
CA ALA A 232 22.11 -15.98 -2.35
C ALA A 232 21.26 -16.17 -1.09
N LEU A 233 20.31 -15.27 -0.81
CA LEU A 233 19.38 -15.38 0.31
C LEU A 233 18.16 -16.26 0.00
N LYS A 234 18.03 -16.74 -1.24
CA LYS A 234 16.96 -17.68 -1.59
C LYS A 234 17.09 -18.97 -0.78
N ASN A 235 16.12 -19.21 0.09
CA ASN A 235 16.14 -20.36 0.99
C ASN A 235 15.44 -21.55 0.33
N LYS A 236 16.17 -22.66 0.14
CA LYS A 236 15.64 -23.90 -0.44
C LYS A 236 14.55 -24.58 0.39
N ASP A 237 14.43 -24.22 1.67
CA ASP A 237 13.40 -24.70 2.59
C ASP A 237 12.31 -23.65 2.87
N CYS A 238 12.27 -22.56 2.10
CA CYS A 238 11.28 -21.50 2.30
C CYS A 238 9.85 -22.06 2.18
N PRO A 239 8.99 -21.86 3.20
CA PRO A 239 7.61 -22.36 3.13
C PRO A 239 6.83 -21.75 1.97
N VAL A 240 7.05 -20.47 1.66
CA VAL A 240 6.29 -19.76 0.64
C VAL A 240 6.79 -20.08 -0.77
N CYS A 241 8.06 -19.79 -1.08
CA CYS A 241 8.53 -19.84 -2.47
C CYS A 241 9.04 -21.20 -2.93
N GLU A 242 9.26 -22.16 -2.03
CA GLU A 242 9.71 -23.50 -2.38
C GLU A 242 8.68 -24.59 -2.03
N LYS A 243 8.02 -24.46 -0.86
CA LYS A 243 7.05 -25.48 -0.40
C LYS A 243 5.61 -25.14 -0.79
N HIS A 244 5.35 -23.88 -1.22
CA HIS A 244 4.01 -23.40 -1.58
C HIS A 244 3.00 -23.50 -0.43
N GLU A 245 3.47 -23.30 0.81
CA GLU A 245 2.65 -23.27 2.01
C GLU A 245 2.22 -21.82 2.29
N TYR A 246 0.92 -21.53 2.18
CA TYR A 246 0.35 -20.20 2.29
C TYR A 246 -0.47 -20.06 3.58
N THR A 247 0.21 -20.13 4.71
CA THR A 247 -0.42 -20.27 6.04
C THR A 247 -1.25 -19.05 6.44
N LEU A 248 -0.88 -17.85 5.99
CA LEU A 248 -1.64 -16.64 6.27
C LEU A 248 -2.90 -16.56 5.41
N LEU A 249 -2.84 -16.96 4.15
CA LEU A 249 -4.01 -17.05 3.27
C LEU A 249 -5.02 -18.11 3.74
N GLU A 250 -4.54 -19.20 4.31
CA GLU A 250 -5.38 -20.29 4.80
C GLU A 250 -5.94 -20.03 6.21
N SER A 251 -5.37 -19.04 6.92
CA SER A 251 -5.85 -18.69 8.26
C SER A 251 -7.18 -17.93 8.17
N GLN A 252 -8.27 -18.57 8.60
CA GLN A 252 -9.59 -17.93 8.68
C GLN A 252 -9.80 -17.10 9.97
N GLN A 253 -8.77 -16.99 10.81
CA GLN A 253 -8.88 -16.27 12.08
C GLN A 253 -8.54 -14.79 11.92
N GLU A 254 -9.55 -13.98 11.70
CA GLU A 254 -9.46 -12.55 11.96
C GLU A 254 -9.59 -12.32 13.46
N ARG A 255 -8.63 -11.61 14.04
CA ARG A 255 -8.74 -11.20 15.46
C ARG A 255 -9.84 -10.17 15.58
N THR A 256 -10.78 -10.37 16.48
CA THR A 256 -11.86 -9.40 16.76
C THR A 256 -11.32 -8.09 17.32
N ILE A 257 -10.16 -8.14 17.99
CA ILE A 257 -9.47 -6.98 18.56
C ILE A 257 -8.02 -7.07 18.14
N GLU A 258 -7.47 -5.99 17.62
CA GLU A 258 -6.07 -5.86 17.22
C GLU A 258 -5.49 -4.58 17.80
N ASP A 259 -4.29 -4.67 18.40
CA ASP A 259 -3.54 -3.51 18.86
C ASP A 259 -3.01 -2.75 17.63
N LEU A 260 -3.35 -1.48 17.55
CA LEU A 260 -2.79 -0.55 16.59
C LEU A 260 -1.67 0.25 17.26
N CYS A 261 -0.77 0.77 16.46
CA CYS A 261 0.28 1.65 16.96
C CYS A 261 -0.29 2.92 17.61
N GLY A 262 0.32 3.39 18.70
CA GLY A 262 -0.07 4.66 19.34
C GLY A 262 -1.18 4.58 20.38
N ASN A 263 -1.30 3.46 21.12
CA ASN A 263 -2.34 3.21 22.13
C ASN A 263 -3.78 3.18 21.56
N ALA A 264 -3.92 2.77 20.31
CA ALA A 264 -5.20 2.57 19.65
C ALA A 264 -5.50 1.08 19.50
N TYR A 265 -6.78 0.75 19.45
CA TYR A 265 -7.26 -0.61 19.25
C TYR A 265 -8.23 -0.64 18.08
N LEU A 266 -8.08 -1.61 17.19
CA LEU A 266 -9.05 -1.89 16.14
C LEU A 266 -10.01 -2.98 16.63
N PHE A 267 -11.30 -2.64 16.65
CA PHE A 267 -12.37 -3.58 16.96
C PHE A 267 -13.15 -3.89 15.69
N ARG A 268 -13.19 -5.16 15.30
CA ARG A 268 -13.98 -5.60 14.13
C ARG A 268 -15.34 -6.06 14.60
N PHE A 269 -16.37 -5.40 14.09
CA PHE A 269 -17.77 -5.76 14.36
C PHE A 269 -18.44 -6.25 13.07
N PRO A 270 -19.45 -7.14 13.19
CA PRO A 270 -20.28 -7.48 12.04
C PRO A 270 -20.92 -6.22 11.42
N PRO A 271 -21.12 -6.14 10.10
CA PRO A 271 -21.66 -4.96 9.41
C PRO A 271 -23.00 -4.46 10.00
N LYS A 272 -23.81 -5.35 10.56
CA LYS A 272 -25.06 -4.99 11.24
C LYS A 272 -24.86 -4.16 12.51
N ALA A 273 -23.70 -4.24 13.16
CA ALA A 273 -23.43 -3.51 14.40
C ALA A 273 -23.27 -2.01 14.14
N PHE A 274 -22.82 -1.59 12.97
CA PHE A 274 -22.66 -0.19 12.60
C PHE A 274 -23.98 0.59 12.62
N LYS A 275 -25.10 -0.05 12.26
CA LYS A 275 -26.46 0.55 12.35
C LYS A 275 -26.83 0.95 13.77
N HIS A 276 -26.19 0.37 14.78
CA HIS A 276 -26.40 0.66 16.20
C HIS A 276 -25.37 1.65 16.78
N ALA A 277 -24.41 2.13 15.99
CA ALA A 277 -23.41 3.10 16.45
C ALA A 277 -24.02 4.40 17.00
N ALA A 278 -25.26 4.75 16.60
CA ALA A 278 -26.02 5.87 17.18
C ALA A 278 -26.37 5.67 18.66
N HIS A 279 -26.25 4.46 19.21
CA HIS A 279 -26.51 4.11 20.60
C HIS A 279 -25.24 3.98 21.44
N PHE A 280 -24.08 4.29 20.86
CA PHE A 280 -22.83 4.28 21.62
C PHE A 280 -22.89 5.33 22.73
N PRO A 281 -22.55 4.98 23.99
CA PRO A 281 -22.52 5.96 25.07
C PRO A 281 -21.38 6.94 24.82
N GLY A 282 -21.69 8.17 24.47
CA GLY A 282 -20.71 9.22 24.20
C GLY A 282 -21.29 10.41 23.46
N ASN A 283 -20.53 11.50 23.44
CA ASN A 283 -20.90 12.69 22.70
C ASN A 283 -20.39 12.59 21.26
N MET A 284 -21.30 12.70 20.30
CA MET A 284 -20.92 12.81 18.89
C MET A 284 -20.13 14.09 18.67
N VAL A 285 -18.84 13.97 18.40
CA VAL A 285 -17.94 15.10 18.12
C VAL A 285 -18.06 15.50 16.64
N LYS A 286 -18.12 14.51 15.75
CA LYS A 286 -18.24 14.72 14.32
C LYS A 286 -18.91 13.55 13.64
N SER A 287 -19.68 13.83 12.59
CA SER A 287 -20.30 12.81 11.73
C SER A 287 -20.21 13.24 10.28
N THR A 288 -19.65 12.39 9.44
CA THR A 288 -19.57 12.57 7.98
C THR A 288 -20.18 11.36 7.28
N SER A 289 -20.16 11.34 5.95
CA SER A 289 -20.57 10.17 5.17
C SER A 289 -19.59 9.00 5.28
N PHE A 290 -18.37 9.24 5.78
CA PHE A 290 -17.28 8.25 5.81
C PHE A 290 -17.04 7.73 7.24
N ALA A 291 -17.13 8.59 8.25
CA ALA A 291 -16.79 8.23 9.61
C ALA A 291 -17.58 9.01 10.65
N LYS A 292 -17.69 8.43 11.83
CA LYS A 292 -18.24 9.07 13.04
C LYS A 292 -17.18 9.10 14.12
N LEU A 293 -16.99 10.27 14.72
CA LEU A 293 -16.10 10.49 15.85
C LEU A 293 -16.94 10.71 17.11
N ILE A 294 -16.73 9.86 18.11
CA ILE A 294 -17.49 9.85 19.36
C ILE A 294 -16.52 9.96 20.52
N GLN A 295 -16.73 10.91 21.42
CA GLN A 295 -15.96 11.06 22.64
C GLN A 295 -16.72 10.46 23.83
N TYR A 296 -16.09 9.54 24.55
CA TYR A 296 -16.61 8.96 25.78
C TYR A 296 -15.53 9.04 26.87
N GLN A 297 -15.76 9.85 27.90
CA GLN A 297 -14.78 10.17 28.94
C GLN A 297 -13.48 10.73 28.35
N THR A 298 -12.35 10.05 28.56
CA THR A 298 -11.02 10.39 27.99
C THR A 298 -10.71 9.64 26.70
N TYR A 299 -11.64 8.78 26.23
CA TYR A 299 -11.45 7.96 25.03
C TYR A 299 -12.16 8.60 23.84
N GLU A 300 -11.52 8.51 22.70
CA GLU A 300 -12.07 8.86 21.41
C GLU A 300 -12.30 7.57 20.61
N PHE A 301 -13.52 7.40 20.11
CA PHE A 301 -13.89 6.27 19.27
C PHE A 301 -14.15 6.77 17.87
N ARG A 302 -13.47 6.18 16.90
CA ARG A 302 -13.73 6.38 15.50
C ARG A 302 -14.47 5.15 14.97
N SER A 303 -15.62 5.37 14.36
CA SER A 303 -16.39 4.33 13.68
C SER A 303 -16.41 4.64 12.20
N GLU A 304 -15.93 3.73 11.39
CA GLU A 304 -15.86 3.82 9.94
C GLU A 304 -16.78 2.77 9.32
N GLU A 305 -17.50 3.16 8.27
CA GLU A 305 -18.32 2.24 7.49
C GLU A 305 -17.53 1.85 6.24
N HIS A 306 -16.97 0.64 6.24
CA HIS A 306 -16.32 0.09 5.05
C HIS A 306 -17.38 -0.62 4.21
N THR A 307 -17.45 -0.27 2.92
CA THR A 307 -18.31 -0.98 1.97
C THR A 307 -17.70 -2.34 1.69
N SER A 308 -18.08 -3.34 2.51
CA SER A 308 -17.64 -4.72 2.36
C SER A 308 -18.31 -5.48 1.20
N GLU A 309 -19.17 -4.82 0.43
CA GLU A 309 -19.78 -5.39 -0.76
C GLU A 309 -18.92 -5.10 -1.98
N LEU A 310 -18.03 -6.03 -2.30
CA LEU A 310 -17.61 -6.24 -3.68
C LEU A 310 -18.89 -6.57 -4.43
N GLN A 311 -19.47 -5.57 -5.13
CA GLN A 311 -20.64 -5.80 -5.97
C GLN A 311 -20.29 -6.91 -6.97
N SER A 312 -20.99 -8.03 -6.82
CA SER A 312 -20.96 -9.19 -7.71
C SER A 312 -21.45 -8.82 -9.10
#